data_ebbdbe458e1747b89d7da52f3e18cc9d
#
_entry.id   ebbdbe458e1747b89d7da52f3e18cc9d
#
_cell.length_a   1.000
_cell.length_b   1.000
_cell.length_c   1.000
_cell.angle_alpha   90.00
_cell.angle_beta   90.00
_cell.angle_gamma   90.00
#
_symmetry.space_group_name_H-M   'P 1'
#
loop_
_entity.id
_entity.type
_entity.pdbx_description
1 polymer ?
#
loop_
_entity_poly.entity_id
_entity_poly.type
_entity_poly.pdbx_seq_one_letter_code
_entity_poly.pdbx_strand_id
1 'polypeptide(L)'
;MPHAFRLVGVLHLPPLPGAVNYAGASVQEIAVRAAEDAVVLQDAGFTHVMVQDASDMPQAVTVGAPTVAALAVIGAAVTAAVHIPVGVVVGHNDGPSAVAIAHAIGASFIRVKVLTGVSIGPTGWIEGCAHEVAAMRRLVGSDVEVWADVHEATSLALASTPEWAAVVSRDFGRADVLVVTRDSGVGDALDVIARLRESVPDVPFVIGGRVSLATIEDTVRGADGAILGSA
;
A
#
# COMPACT_ATOMS: atom_id res chain seq x y z
N MET A 1 -1.47 -23.60 6.05
CA MET A 1 -2.44 -23.12 7.05
C MET A 1 -3.15 -21.92 6.45
N PRO A 2 -4.48 -21.76 6.60
CA PRO A 2 -5.11 -20.53 6.15
C PRO A 2 -4.43 -19.35 6.87
N HIS A 3 -4.00 -18.36 6.12
CA HIS A 3 -3.46 -17.12 6.69
C HIS A 3 -4.57 -16.41 7.46
N ALA A 4 -4.25 -15.82 8.62
CA ALA A 4 -5.21 -14.96 9.31
C ALA A 4 -5.60 -13.80 8.39
N PHE A 5 -6.89 -13.45 8.36
CA PHE A 5 -7.41 -12.37 7.52
C PHE A 5 -6.72 -11.04 7.88
N ARG A 6 -6.17 -10.35 6.88
CA ARG A 6 -5.48 -9.08 7.04
C ARG A 6 -6.47 -7.92 6.93
N LEU A 7 -6.89 -7.36 8.05
CA LEU A 7 -7.72 -6.16 8.09
C LEU A 7 -6.81 -4.94 8.28
N VAL A 8 -6.65 -4.14 7.22
CA VAL A 8 -5.70 -3.02 7.16
C VAL A 8 -6.42 -1.70 7.27
N GLY A 9 -6.11 -0.90 8.28
CA GLY A 9 -6.57 0.49 8.40
C GLY A 9 -5.55 1.45 7.78
N VAL A 10 -6.00 2.40 6.95
CA VAL A 10 -5.11 3.38 6.31
C VAL A 10 -5.14 4.69 7.08
N LEU A 11 -3.97 5.19 7.42
CA LEU A 11 -3.75 6.53 7.94
C LEU A 11 -3.42 7.47 6.78
N HIS A 12 -4.43 8.16 6.26
CA HIS A 12 -4.25 9.18 5.23
C HIS A 12 -3.71 10.46 5.87
N LEU A 13 -2.43 10.74 5.65
CA LEU A 13 -1.79 11.91 6.19
C LEU A 13 -2.21 13.19 5.45
N PRO A 14 -2.22 14.35 6.14
CA PRO A 14 -2.36 15.64 5.48
C PRO A 14 -1.13 15.90 4.58
N PRO A 15 -1.17 16.96 3.72
CA PRO A 15 -0.02 17.32 2.90
C PRO A 15 1.24 17.50 3.73
N LEU A 16 2.33 16.83 3.35
CA LEU A 16 3.61 16.82 4.07
C LEU A 16 4.60 17.83 3.47
N PRO A 17 5.70 18.17 4.18
CA PRO A 17 6.78 18.96 3.60
C PRO A 17 7.26 18.37 2.27
N GLY A 18 7.25 19.19 1.21
CA GLY A 18 7.52 18.76 -0.16
C GLY A 18 6.28 18.56 -1.02
N ALA A 19 5.09 18.41 -0.43
CA ALA A 19 3.83 18.39 -1.13
C ALA A 19 3.43 19.79 -1.65
N VAL A 20 2.76 19.85 -2.81
CA VAL A 20 2.33 21.12 -3.43
C VAL A 20 1.38 21.88 -2.49
N ASN A 21 0.51 21.18 -1.79
CA ASN A 21 -0.50 21.77 -0.89
C ASN A 21 -0.03 21.87 0.56
N TYR A 22 1.26 21.68 0.85
CA TYR A 22 1.77 21.80 2.21
C TYR A 22 1.62 23.24 2.74
N ALA A 23 0.92 23.38 3.84
CA ALA A 23 0.60 24.69 4.46
C ALA A 23 1.38 24.96 5.76
N GLY A 24 2.49 24.27 6.00
CA GLY A 24 3.34 24.50 7.16
C GLY A 24 2.92 23.77 8.45
N ALA A 25 2.11 22.73 8.34
CA ALA A 25 1.73 21.91 9.50
C ALA A 25 2.97 21.25 10.16
N SER A 26 2.99 21.22 11.49
CA SER A 26 4.10 20.59 12.23
C SER A 26 4.13 19.07 11.98
N VAL A 27 5.26 18.55 11.52
CA VAL A 27 5.46 17.10 11.34
C VAL A 27 5.27 16.34 12.66
N GLN A 28 5.66 16.94 13.79
CA GLN A 28 5.48 16.37 15.12
C GLN A 28 4.01 16.28 15.53
N GLU A 29 3.21 17.31 15.22
CA GLU A 29 1.77 17.28 15.47
C GLU A 29 1.07 16.23 14.60
N ILE A 30 1.48 16.10 13.33
CA ILE A 30 0.98 15.06 12.43
C ILE A 30 1.35 13.68 12.98
N ALA A 31 2.58 13.49 13.45
CA ALA A 31 3.06 12.24 14.01
C ALA A 31 2.26 11.82 15.27
N VAL A 32 1.97 12.76 16.16
CA VAL A 32 1.15 12.47 17.35
C VAL A 32 -0.25 12.03 16.96
N ARG A 33 -0.92 12.75 16.06
CA ARG A 33 -2.27 12.39 15.59
C ARG A 33 -2.29 11.03 14.87
N ALA A 34 -1.31 10.77 13.99
CA ALA A 34 -1.22 9.51 13.28
C ALA A 34 -1.02 8.34 14.25
N ALA A 35 -0.23 8.52 15.31
CA ALA A 35 -0.05 7.52 16.36
C ALA A 35 -1.34 7.26 17.15
N GLU A 36 -2.08 8.33 17.51
CA GLU A 36 -3.38 8.23 18.19
C GLU A 36 -4.40 7.48 17.30
N ASP A 37 -4.50 7.84 16.02
CA ASP A 37 -5.40 7.19 15.06
C ASP A 37 -5.03 5.71 14.86
N ALA A 38 -3.73 5.37 14.85
CA ALA A 38 -3.26 3.99 14.75
C ALA A 38 -3.70 3.14 15.96
N VAL A 39 -3.63 3.70 17.18
CA VAL A 39 -4.13 3.04 18.40
C VAL A 39 -5.63 2.81 18.32
N VAL A 40 -6.40 3.78 17.84
CA VAL A 40 -7.86 3.64 17.66
C VAL A 40 -8.17 2.50 16.67
N LEU A 41 -7.45 2.41 15.56
CA LEU A 41 -7.61 1.30 14.61
C LEU A 41 -7.26 -0.06 15.25
N GLN A 42 -6.14 -0.14 15.96
CA GLN A 42 -5.76 -1.37 16.67
C GLN A 42 -6.83 -1.80 17.68
N ASP A 43 -7.34 -0.87 18.50
CA ASP A 43 -8.35 -1.14 19.52
C ASP A 43 -9.70 -1.52 18.89
N ALA A 44 -9.98 -1.04 17.67
CA ALA A 44 -11.14 -1.44 16.88
C ALA A 44 -10.98 -2.84 16.22
N GLY A 45 -9.86 -3.51 16.41
CA GLY A 45 -9.63 -4.87 15.92
C GLY A 45 -8.99 -4.96 14.54
N PHE A 46 -8.46 -3.87 14.00
CA PHE A 46 -7.62 -3.95 12.81
C PHE A 46 -6.35 -4.75 13.11
N THR A 47 -5.95 -5.58 12.16
CA THR A 47 -4.77 -6.45 12.30
C THR A 47 -3.51 -5.82 11.74
N HIS A 48 -3.64 -4.76 10.94
CA HIS A 48 -2.55 -4.01 10.31
C HIS A 48 -2.95 -2.54 10.20
N VAL A 49 -1.97 -1.65 10.19
CA VAL A 49 -2.13 -0.24 9.80
C VAL A 49 -1.18 0.12 8.67
N MET A 50 -1.55 1.11 7.85
CA MET A 50 -0.75 1.53 6.72
C MET A 50 -0.70 3.06 6.67
N VAL A 51 0.49 3.64 6.70
CA VAL A 51 0.73 5.09 6.61
C VAL A 51 0.86 5.48 5.15
N GLN A 52 0.10 6.49 4.71
CA GLN A 52 0.10 6.96 3.32
C GLN A 52 0.02 8.48 3.22
N ASP A 53 0.87 9.08 2.38
CA ASP A 53 0.89 10.50 2.01
C ASP A 53 -0.14 10.83 0.90
N ALA A 54 -1.42 10.50 1.16
CA ALA A 54 -2.47 10.53 0.13
C ALA A 54 -3.01 11.91 -0.23
N SER A 55 -2.73 12.94 0.59
CA SER A 55 -3.39 14.26 0.48
C SER A 55 -2.65 15.25 -0.40
N ASP A 56 -1.51 14.89 -1.01
CA ASP A 56 -0.81 15.75 -1.93
C ASP A 56 -1.42 15.64 -3.34
N MET A 57 -2.07 16.73 -3.78
CA MET A 57 -2.70 16.79 -5.10
C MET A 57 -2.31 18.08 -5.83
N PRO A 58 -1.67 18.01 -7.01
CA PRO A 58 -1.30 16.79 -7.76
C PRO A 58 -0.13 16.03 -7.12
N GLN A 59 -0.31 14.72 -6.99
CA GLN A 59 0.70 13.85 -6.38
C GLN A 59 1.81 13.50 -7.39
N ALA A 60 3.07 13.58 -6.97
CA ALA A 60 4.20 13.14 -7.79
C ALA A 60 4.32 11.60 -7.80
N VAL A 61 4.92 11.04 -8.85
CA VAL A 61 5.24 9.60 -8.91
C VAL A 61 6.21 9.22 -7.81
N THR A 62 7.26 10.03 -7.62
CA THR A 62 8.25 9.89 -6.54
C THR A 62 8.29 11.16 -5.69
N VAL A 63 8.69 11.03 -4.44
CA VAL A 63 8.71 12.15 -3.49
C VAL A 63 10.13 12.68 -3.24
N GLY A 64 10.23 13.92 -2.76
CA GLY A 64 11.51 14.51 -2.38
C GLY A 64 11.95 14.17 -0.95
N ALA A 65 13.21 14.47 -0.64
CA ALA A 65 13.80 14.25 0.68
C ALA A 65 12.99 14.84 1.86
N PRO A 66 12.34 16.03 1.75
CA PRO A 66 11.50 16.53 2.84
C PRO A 66 10.33 15.62 3.19
N THR A 67 9.66 15.04 2.19
CA THR A 67 8.53 14.12 2.39
C THR A 67 9.02 12.79 2.98
N VAL A 68 10.14 12.25 2.49
CA VAL A 68 10.77 11.03 3.03
C VAL A 68 11.10 11.21 4.51
N ALA A 69 11.72 12.33 4.88
CA ALA A 69 12.07 12.63 6.27
C ALA A 69 10.83 12.76 7.16
N ALA A 70 9.79 13.44 6.69
CA ALA A 70 8.52 13.58 7.42
C ALA A 70 7.84 12.22 7.63
N LEU A 71 7.74 11.39 6.57
CA LEU A 71 7.18 10.04 6.66
C LEU A 71 7.94 9.14 7.62
N ALA A 72 9.27 9.23 7.66
CA ALA A 72 10.07 8.47 8.61
C ALA A 72 9.78 8.87 10.07
N VAL A 73 9.64 10.16 10.36
CA VAL A 73 9.28 10.65 11.71
C VAL A 73 7.88 10.20 12.11
N ILE A 74 6.91 10.37 11.21
CA ILE A 74 5.50 9.99 11.46
C ILE A 74 5.38 8.47 11.61
N GLY A 75 5.98 7.71 10.68
CA GLY A 75 5.97 6.25 10.73
C GLY A 75 6.62 5.69 11.99
N ALA A 76 7.72 6.29 12.47
CA ALA A 76 8.36 5.90 13.73
C ALA A 76 7.44 6.12 14.94
N ALA A 77 6.67 7.21 14.96
CA ALA A 77 5.68 7.44 16.02
C ALA A 77 4.56 6.41 15.98
N VAL A 78 4.07 6.06 14.78
CA VAL A 78 3.05 5.01 14.59
C VAL A 78 3.56 3.65 15.04
N THR A 79 4.76 3.21 14.58
CA THR A 79 5.32 1.90 14.97
C THR A 79 5.60 1.79 16.47
N ALA A 80 5.93 2.90 17.13
CA ALA A 80 6.12 2.93 18.58
C ALA A 80 4.80 2.84 19.38
N ALA A 81 3.68 3.23 18.78
CA ALA A 81 2.38 3.32 19.44
C ALA A 81 1.55 2.03 19.36
N VAL A 82 1.77 1.17 18.36
CA VAL A 82 0.97 -0.03 18.12
C VAL A 82 1.82 -1.30 18.15
N HIS A 83 1.15 -2.45 18.34
CA HIS A 83 1.79 -3.79 18.32
C HIS A 83 1.45 -4.59 17.06
N ILE A 84 0.52 -4.09 16.25
CA ILE A 84 0.15 -4.68 14.97
C ILE A 84 1.13 -4.25 13.86
N PRO A 85 1.32 -5.06 12.79
CA PRO A 85 2.15 -4.72 11.66
C PRO A 85 1.83 -3.37 11.05
N VAL A 86 2.85 -2.56 10.79
CA VAL A 86 2.75 -1.25 10.14
C VAL A 86 3.27 -1.36 8.70
N GLY A 87 2.57 -0.76 7.77
CA GLY A 87 2.98 -0.63 6.37
C GLY A 87 3.17 0.81 5.93
N VAL A 88 3.84 0.99 4.79
CA VAL A 88 4.13 2.31 4.22
C VAL A 88 3.77 2.34 2.74
N VAL A 89 3.11 3.43 2.32
CA VAL A 89 2.89 3.79 0.92
C VAL A 89 3.44 5.18 0.70
N VAL A 90 4.23 5.37 -0.34
CA VAL A 90 4.92 6.63 -0.60
C VAL A 90 4.64 7.14 -2.00
N GLY A 91 4.20 8.38 -2.11
CA GLY A 91 3.89 9.03 -3.37
C GLY A 91 2.84 8.26 -4.18
N HIS A 92 2.84 8.48 -5.49
CA HIS A 92 2.03 7.62 -6.35
C HIS A 92 2.67 6.24 -6.54
N ASN A 93 4.02 6.17 -6.72
CA ASN A 93 4.74 4.91 -6.95
C ASN A 93 6.22 4.95 -6.51
N ASP A 94 6.54 5.50 -5.34
CA ASP A 94 7.92 5.57 -4.84
C ASP A 94 8.26 4.36 -3.97
N GLY A 95 8.35 3.19 -4.61
CA GLY A 95 8.69 1.94 -3.93
C GLY A 95 10.03 1.96 -3.20
N PRO A 96 11.13 2.47 -3.80
CA PRO A 96 12.43 2.57 -3.12
C PRO A 96 12.40 3.40 -1.84
N SER A 97 11.76 4.57 -1.86
CA SER A 97 11.61 5.40 -0.66
C SER A 97 10.74 4.69 0.39
N ALA A 98 9.70 3.97 -0.03
CA ALA A 98 8.88 3.17 0.88
C ALA A 98 9.70 2.09 1.60
N VAL A 99 10.59 1.37 0.89
CA VAL A 99 11.53 0.39 1.49
C VAL A 99 12.46 1.06 2.48
N ALA A 100 13.06 2.19 2.11
CA ALA A 100 14.01 2.90 2.98
C ALA A 100 13.34 3.38 4.27
N ILE A 101 12.13 3.96 4.17
CA ILE A 101 11.34 4.39 5.31
C ILE A 101 10.94 3.18 6.16
N ALA A 102 10.37 2.13 5.55
CA ALA A 102 9.93 0.94 6.25
C ALA A 102 11.07 0.29 7.05
N HIS A 103 12.26 0.17 6.47
CA HIS A 103 13.45 -0.29 7.16
C HIS A 103 13.80 0.60 8.37
N ALA A 104 13.84 1.91 8.17
CA ALA A 104 14.24 2.88 9.20
C ALA A 104 13.30 2.89 10.42
N ILE A 105 12.01 2.63 10.22
CA ILE A 105 10.98 2.66 11.27
C ILE A 105 10.60 1.28 11.81
N GLY A 106 11.16 0.18 11.24
CA GLY A 106 10.79 -1.19 11.60
C GLY A 106 9.40 -1.60 11.12
N ALA A 107 8.91 -1.04 10.00
CA ALA A 107 7.64 -1.44 9.40
C ALA A 107 7.74 -2.83 8.76
N SER A 108 6.61 -3.52 8.62
CA SER A 108 6.53 -4.90 8.18
C SER A 108 6.30 -5.04 6.68
N PHE A 109 5.67 -4.07 6.03
CA PHE A 109 5.34 -4.14 4.60
C PHE A 109 5.34 -2.76 3.93
N ILE A 110 5.48 -2.78 2.61
CA ILE A 110 5.23 -1.63 1.74
C ILE A 110 4.14 -1.99 0.74
N ARG A 111 3.37 -0.99 0.26
CA ARG A 111 2.49 -1.17 -0.89
C ARG A 111 3.00 -0.36 -2.06
N VAL A 112 3.08 -1.00 -3.23
CA VAL A 112 3.51 -0.42 -4.50
C VAL A 112 2.38 -0.55 -5.51
N LYS A 113 1.95 0.56 -6.11
CA LYS A 113 0.81 0.57 -7.02
C LYS A 113 1.13 0.03 -8.41
N VAL A 114 2.34 0.28 -8.90
CA VAL A 114 2.86 -0.25 -10.17
C VAL A 114 4.22 -0.87 -9.88
N LEU A 115 4.22 -2.16 -9.51
CA LEU A 115 5.48 -2.88 -9.24
C LEU A 115 6.15 -3.32 -10.54
N THR A 116 5.35 -3.79 -11.50
CA THR A 116 5.81 -4.28 -12.80
C THR A 116 4.97 -3.69 -13.94
N GLY A 117 5.54 -3.68 -15.16
CA GLY A 117 4.85 -3.14 -16.31
C GLY A 117 4.80 -1.61 -16.34
N VAL A 118 3.79 -1.06 -16.97
CA VAL A 118 3.59 0.39 -17.14
C VAL A 118 2.11 0.73 -17.02
N SER A 119 1.81 1.84 -16.35
CA SER A 119 0.46 2.43 -16.31
C SER A 119 0.49 3.89 -16.78
N ILE A 120 -0.64 4.41 -17.23
CA ILE A 120 -0.83 5.85 -17.50
C ILE A 120 -1.84 6.37 -16.47
N GLY A 121 -1.40 7.30 -15.65
CA GLY A 121 -2.23 7.98 -14.66
C GLY A 121 -2.29 9.49 -14.87
N PRO A 122 -2.89 10.23 -13.94
CA PRO A 122 -2.94 11.71 -14.01
C PRO A 122 -1.57 12.38 -14.07
N THR A 123 -0.53 11.72 -13.59
CA THR A 123 0.87 12.17 -13.61
C THR A 123 1.62 11.78 -14.89
N GLY A 124 0.96 11.14 -15.84
CA GLY A 124 1.56 10.59 -17.06
C GLY A 124 1.99 9.13 -16.91
N TRP A 125 3.16 8.78 -17.43
CA TRP A 125 3.72 7.44 -17.37
C TRP A 125 4.15 7.08 -15.95
N ILE A 126 3.76 5.87 -15.53
CA ILE A 126 4.16 5.28 -14.26
C ILE A 126 4.78 3.93 -14.59
N GLU A 127 6.09 3.84 -14.48
CA GLU A 127 6.85 2.62 -14.75
C GLU A 127 6.95 1.75 -13.50
N GLY A 128 6.99 0.44 -13.71
CA GLY A 128 7.21 -0.53 -12.64
C GLY A 128 8.59 -0.34 -12.00
N CYS A 129 8.64 -0.38 -10.67
CA CYS A 129 9.86 -0.13 -9.88
C CYS A 129 10.40 -1.39 -9.16
N ALA A 130 10.10 -2.58 -9.69
CA ALA A 130 10.52 -3.85 -9.05
C ALA A 130 12.03 -3.97 -8.84
N HIS A 131 12.83 -3.52 -9.82
CA HIS A 131 14.28 -3.55 -9.73
C HIS A 131 14.79 -2.62 -8.61
N GLU A 132 14.28 -1.40 -8.56
CA GLU A 132 14.67 -0.37 -7.58
C GLU A 132 14.24 -0.78 -6.16
N VAL A 133 13.06 -1.38 -6.01
CA VAL A 133 12.58 -1.96 -4.74
C VAL A 133 13.52 -3.07 -4.26
N ALA A 134 13.85 -4.02 -5.16
CA ALA A 134 14.75 -5.12 -4.81
C ALA A 134 16.17 -4.64 -4.50
N ALA A 135 16.68 -3.66 -5.27
CA ALA A 135 17.98 -3.05 -5.03
C ALA A 135 18.03 -2.33 -3.68
N MET A 136 16.98 -1.57 -3.34
CA MET A 136 16.90 -0.88 -2.05
C MET A 136 16.79 -1.87 -0.88
N ARG A 137 15.94 -2.92 -0.97
CA ARG A 137 15.87 -3.99 0.05
C ARG A 137 17.24 -4.58 0.32
N ARG A 138 18.00 -4.90 -0.75
CA ARG A 138 19.36 -5.42 -0.62
C ARG A 138 20.33 -4.41 0.01
N LEU A 139 20.24 -3.14 -0.39
CA LEU A 139 21.12 -2.06 0.10
C LEU A 139 20.99 -1.87 1.60
N VAL A 140 19.76 -1.85 2.12
CA VAL A 140 19.48 -1.63 3.54
C VAL A 140 19.38 -2.91 4.37
N GLY A 141 19.45 -4.09 3.73
CA GLY A 141 19.32 -5.38 4.41
C GLY A 141 17.92 -5.63 4.97
N SER A 142 16.86 -5.26 4.22
CA SER A 142 15.47 -5.35 4.67
C SER A 142 14.75 -6.55 4.04
N ASP A 143 13.96 -7.25 4.86
CA ASP A 143 13.05 -8.33 4.45
C ASP A 143 11.57 -7.88 4.44
N VAL A 144 11.33 -6.56 4.36
CA VAL A 144 9.97 -5.98 4.31
C VAL A 144 9.13 -6.63 3.22
N GLU A 145 7.87 -7.03 3.55
CA GLU A 145 6.94 -7.56 2.54
C GLU A 145 6.62 -6.51 1.46
N VAL A 146 6.50 -6.95 0.22
CA VAL A 146 6.08 -6.11 -0.92
C VAL A 146 4.65 -6.48 -1.32
N TRP A 147 3.73 -5.57 -1.10
CA TRP A 147 2.35 -5.69 -1.53
C TRP A 147 2.18 -4.93 -2.85
N ALA A 148 1.79 -5.62 -3.92
CA ALA A 148 1.71 -5.05 -5.26
C ALA A 148 0.27 -5.00 -5.76
N ASP A 149 -0.15 -3.86 -6.30
CA ASP A 149 -1.45 -3.75 -6.94
C ASP A 149 -1.47 -4.49 -8.28
N VAL A 150 -2.54 -5.20 -8.53
CA VAL A 150 -2.86 -5.79 -9.84
C VAL A 150 -3.81 -4.84 -10.56
N HIS A 151 -3.26 -4.00 -11.47
CA HIS A 151 -3.97 -2.91 -12.13
C HIS A 151 -4.61 -1.97 -11.10
N GLU A 152 -3.80 -1.07 -10.55
CA GLU A 152 -4.28 -0.09 -9.58
C GLU A 152 -5.40 0.78 -10.17
N ALA A 153 -6.36 1.20 -9.31
CA ALA A 153 -7.64 1.76 -9.78
C ALA A 153 -7.54 3.19 -10.34
N THR A 154 -6.47 3.93 -10.05
CA THR A 154 -6.33 5.36 -10.44
C THR A 154 -5.54 5.57 -11.73
N SER A 155 -5.10 4.48 -12.38
CA SER A 155 -4.38 4.52 -13.65
C SER A 155 -4.83 3.40 -14.60
N LEU A 156 -4.45 3.52 -15.86
CA LEU A 156 -4.72 2.54 -16.91
C LEU A 156 -3.46 1.70 -17.16
N ALA A 157 -3.51 0.43 -16.81
CA ALA A 157 -2.43 -0.51 -17.12
C ALA A 157 -2.33 -0.69 -18.66
N LEU A 158 -1.10 -0.62 -19.17
CA LEU A 158 -0.85 -0.74 -20.60
C LEU A 158 -0.49 -2.18 -20.98
N ALA A 159 -1.16 -2.68 -22.03
CA ALA A 159 -0.82 -3.92 -22.73
C ALA A 159 -0.70 -5.16 -21.82
N SER A 160 -1.36 -5.19 -20.67
CA SER A 160 -1.35 -6.34 -19.77
C SER A 160 -2.76 -6.73 -19.34
N THR A 161 -2.96 -8.02 -19.08
CA THR A 161 -4.16 -8.52 -18.38
C THR A 161 -3.89 -8.61 -16.88
N PRO A 162 -4.92 -8.63 -16.02
CA PRO A 162 -4.73 -8.87 -14.59
C PRO A 162 -3.96 -10.15 -14.29
N GLU A 163 -4.21 -11.21 -15.04
CA GLU A 163 -3.53 -12.50 -14.89
C GLU A 163 -2.03 -12.39 -15.19
N TRP A 164 -1.66 -11.74 -16.28
CA TRP A 164 -0.25 -11.47 -16.61
C TRP A 164 0.41 -10.60 -15.53
N ALA A 165 -0.25 -9.51 -15.12
CA ALA A 165 0.27 -8.61 -14.10
C ALA A 165 0.50 -9.31 -12.75
N ALA A 166 -0.41 -10.20 -12.34
CA ALA A 166 -0.28 -10.99 -11.12
C ALA A 166 0.92 -11.93 -11.18
N VAL A 167 1.06 -12.70 -12.27
CA VAL A 167 2.19 -13.62 -12.48
C VAL A 167 3.52 -12.89 -12.48
N VAL A 168 3.63 -11.77 -13.24
CA VAL A 168 4.88 -11.02 -13.33
C VAL A 168 5.21 -10.30 -12.01
N SER A 169 4.20 -9.80 -11.29
CA SER A 169 4.44 -9.19 -9.97
C SER A 169 4.95 -10.22 -8.95
N ARG A 170 4.43 -11.47 -8.96
CA ARG A 170 4.95 -12.57 -8.13
C ARG A 170 6.36 -12.99 -8.56
N ASP A 171 6.53 -13.38 -9.84
CA ASP A 171 7.73 -14.09 -10.29
C ASP A 171 8.92 -13.16 -10.52
N PHE A 172 8.69 -12.01 -11.18
CA PHE A 172 9.71 -11.02 -11.46
C PHE A 172 9.78 -9.95 -10.37
N GLY A 173 8.63 -9.41 -9.95
CA GLY A 173 8.54 -8.35 -8.94
C GLY A 173 8.76 -8.84 -7.52
N ARG A 174 8.65 -10.16 -7.27
CA ARG A 174 8.75 -10.78 -5.95
C ARG A 174 7.78 -10.18 -4.94
N ALA A 175 6.54 -9.94 -5.40
CA ALA A 175 5.47 -9.50 -4.53
C ALA A 175 5.09 -10.63 -3.55
N ASP A 176 4.97 -10.28 -2.29
CA ASP A 176 4.56 -11.18 -1.21
C ASP A 176 3.04 -11.23 -1.08
N VAL A 177 2.35 -10.17 -1.48
CA VAL A 177 0.88 -10.02 -1.45
C VAL A 177 0.43 -9.28 -2.71
N LEU A 178 -0.71 -9.67 -3.27
CA LEU A 178 -1.34 -8.97 -4.38
C LEU A 178 -2.58 -8.20 -3.93
N VAL A 179 -2.64 -6.93 -4.30
CA VAL A 179 -3.77 -6.04 -3.98
C VAL A 179 -4.64 -5.88 -5.21
N VAL A 180 -5.94 -6.13 -5.06
CA VAL A 180 -6.92 -6.00 -6.14
C VAL A 180 -7.94 -4.92 -5.76
N THR A 181 -7.99 -3.85 -6.56
CA THR A 181 -8.95 -2.76 -6.40
C THR A 181 -9.78 -2.63 -7.68
N ARG A 182 -11.10 -2.51 -7.55
CA ARG A 182 -12.02 -2.28 -8.67
C ARG A 182 -13.01 -1.18 -8.34
N ASP A 183 -13.17 -0.25 -9.29
CA ASP A 183 -14.14 0.85 -9.14
C ASP A 183 -15.58 0.39 -9.16
N SER A 184 -15.85 -0.71 -9.84
CA SER A 184 -17.14 -1.40 -9.88
C SER A 184 -17.56 -2.04 -8.54
N GLY A 185 -16.64 -2.21 -7.60
CA GLY A 185 -16.91 -2.67 -6.25
C GLY A 185 -16.29 -4.03 -5.89
N VAL A 186 -16.62 -4.51 -4.68
CA VAL A 186 -16.04 -5.71 -4.07
C VAL A 186 -16.37 -6.98 -4.88
N GLY A 187 -17.57 -7.11 -5.44
CA GLY A 187 -17.96 -8.28 -6.24
C GLY A 187 -17.04 -8.51 -7.44
N ASP A 188 -16.77 -7.45 -8.23
CA ASP A 188 -15.86 -7.54 -9.37
C ASP A 188 -14.40 -7.82 -8.91
N ALA A 189 -13.97 -7.26 -7.79
CA ALA A 189 -12.67 -7.57 -7.23
C ALA A 189 -12.54 -9.05 -6.83
N LEU A 190 -13.57 -9.64 -6.25
CA LEU A 190 -13.62 -11.06 -5.89
C LEU A 190 -13.62 -11.96 -7.12
N ASP A 191 -14.36 -11.60 -8.18
CA ASP A 191 -14.36 -12.33 -9.44
C ASP A 191 -12.97 -12.33 -10.11
N VAL A 192 -12.28 -11.20 -10.04
CA VAL A 192 -10.89 -11.08 -10.49
C VAL A 192 -9.98 -11.98 -9.64
N ILE A 193 -10.05 -11.90 -8.30
CA ILE A 193 -9.25 -12.72 -7.39
C ILE A 193 -9.45 -14.21 -7.68
N ALA A 194 -10.69 -14.66 -7.90
CA ALA A 194 -11.00 -16.06 -8.21
C ALA A 194 -10.22 -16.55 -9.44
N ARG A 195 -10.20 -15.74 -10.53
CA ARG A 195 -9.40 -16.06 -11.73
C ARG A 195 -7.90 -16.02 -11.48
N LEU A 196 -7.41 -15.02 -10.72
CA LEU A 196 -5.98 -14.89 -10.43
C LEU A 196 -5.44 -16.04 -9.60
N ARG A 197 -6.24 -16.62 -8.70
CA ARG A 197 -5.86 -17.79 -7.89
C ARG A 197 -5.54 -19.02 -8.73
N GLU A 198 -6.08 -19.13 -9.96
CA GLU A 198 -5.70 -20.21 -10.90
C GLU A 198 -4.25 -20.08 -11.37
N SER A 199 -3.76 -18.84 -11.53
CA SER A 199 -2.40 -18.57 -12.05
C SER A 199 -1.35 -18.40 -10.95
N VAL A 200 -1.77 -17.88 -9.77
CA VAL A 200 -0.88 -17.60 -8.63
C VAL A 200 -1.52 -18.06 -7.31
N PRO A 201 -1.69 -19.39 -7.11
CA PRO A 201 -2.42 -19.95 -5.97
C PRO A 201 -1.71 -19.78 -4.61
N ASP A 202 -0.43 -19.47 -4.63
CA ASP A 202 0.48 -19.40 -3.49
C ASP A 202 0.61 -18.00 -2.89
N VAL A 203 0.02 -16.97 -3.53
CA VAL A 203 0.11 -15.58 -3.08
C VAL A 203 -1.20 -15.13 -2.44
N PRO A 204 -1.19 -14.50 -1.25
CA PRO A 204 -2.37 -13.90 -0.65
C PRO A 204 -2.91 -12.73 -1.47
N PHE A 205 -4.25 -12.60 -1.51
CA PHE A 205 -4.95 -11.50 -2.17
C PHE A 205 -5.67 -10.61 -1.17
N VAL A 206 -5.47 -9.30 -1.30
CA VAL A 206 -6.09 -8.28 -0.45
C VAL A 206 -6.94 -7.34 -1.33
N ILE A 207 -8.17 -7.05 -0.90
CA ILE A 207 -9.02 -6.06 -1.60
C ILE A 207 -8.60 -4.65 -1.18
N GLY A 208 -8.27 -3.80 -2.17
CA GLY A 208 -7.72 -2.47 -1.96
C GLY A 208 -8.76 -1.35 -1.86
N GLY A 209 -9.83 -1.53 -1.07
CA GLY A 209 -10.84 -0.49 -0.84
C GLY A 209 -12.26 -0.89 -1.22
N ARG A 210 -13.23 0.04 -1.03
CA ARG A 210 -14.68 -0.16 -1.26
C ARG A 210 -15.31 -1.27 -0.40
N VAL A 211 -14.60 -1.82 0.57
CA VAL A 211 -15.17 -2.76 1.54
C VAL A 211 -15.98 -2.00 2.57
N SER A 212 -17.16 -2.50 2.86
CA SER A 212 -18.13 -1.92 3.79
C SER A 212 -18.76 -3.02 4.65
N LEU A 213 -19.55 -2.64 5.65
CA LEU A 213 -20.30 -3.60 6.46
C LEU A 213 -21.21 -4.51 5.63
N ALA A 214 -21.72 -4.01 4.51
CA ALA A 214 -22.58 -4.80 3.60
C ALA A 214 -21.79 -5.85 2.78
N THR A 215 -20.48 -5.67 2.60
CA THR A 215 -19.65 -6.52 1.74
C THR A 215 -18.57 -7.29 2.49
N ILE A 216 -18.43 -7.06 3.80
CA ILE A 216 -17.33 -7.66 4.59
C ILE A 216 -17.40 -9.19 4.64
N GLU A 217 -18.59 -9.77 4.74
CA GLU A 217 -18.75 -11.22 4.78
C GLU A 217 -18.25 -11.89 3.49
N ASP A 218 -18.61 -11.33 2.33
CA ASP A 218 -18.14 -11.84 1.04
C ASP A 218 -16.65 -11.63 0.88
N THR A 219 -16.12 -10.49 1.34
CA THR A 219 -14.69 -10.21 1.36
C THR A 219 -13.92 -11.26 2.16
N VAL A 220 -14.37 -11.59 3.36
CA VAL A 220 -13.71 -12.60 4.23
C VAL A 220 -13.76 -14.00 3.62
N ARG A 221 -14.80 -14.32 2.83
CA ARG A 221 -14.90 -15.62 2.15
C ARG A 221 -14.02 -15.73 0.92
N GLY A 222 -13.79 -14.63 0.20
CA GLY A 222 -13.15 -14.65 -1.12
C GLY A 222 -11.75 -14.08 -1.19
N ALA A 223 -11.30 -13.33 -0.18
CA ALA A 223 -9.99 -12.71 -0.12
C ALA A 223 -9.25 -13.05 1.19
N ASP A 224 -7.95 -12.78 1.24
CA ASP A 224 -7.09 -13.01 2.42
C ASP A 224 -6.94 -11.72 3.26
N GLY A 225 -7.56 -10.63 2.83
CA GLY A 225 -7.56 -9.36 3.55
C GLY A 225 -8.31 -8.24 2.85
N ALA A 226 -8.41 -7.10 3.52
CA ALA A 226 -9.02 -5.88 3.03
C ALA A 226 -8.28 -4.63 3.55
N ILE A 227 -8.19 -3.61 2.70
CA ILE A 227 -7.66 -2.29 3.03
C ILE A 227 -8.82 -1.31 3.13
N LEU A 228 -9.00 -0.68 4.29
CA LEU A 228 -10.02 0.30 4.57
C LEU A 228 -9.37 1.66 4.82
N GLY A 229 -9.63 2.62 3.90
CA GLY A 229 -8.99 3.94 3.93
C GLY A 229 -9.90 5.10 4.24
N SER A 230 -11.20 4.95 4.01
CA SER A 230 -12.22 5.96 4.37
C SER A 230 -13.55 5.25 4.52
N ALA A 231 -14.27 5.62 5.55
CA ALA A 231 -15.66 5.26 5.72
C ALA A 231 -16.56 6.25 4.97
#